data_ea7c6e3357420827a4868d24dbf90657
#
_entry.id   ea7c6e3357420827a4868d24dbf90657
#
_cell.length_a   1.000
_cell.length_b   1.000
_cell.length_c   1.000
_cell.angle_alpha   90.00
_cell.angle_beta   90.00
_cell.angle_gamma   90.00
#
_symmetry.space_group_name_H-M   'P 1'
#
loop_
_entity.id
_entity.type
_entity.pdbx_description
1 polymer ?
#
loop_
_entity_poly.entity_id
_entity_poly.type
_entity_poly.pdbx_seq_one_letter_code
_entity_poly.pdbx_strand_id
1 'polypeptide(L)'
;GRTDPEYCQLRKNDGRALEELFEDPEIAIKVSLLPKRLGVDAIIMFQDILTPLTPLGADFRFAPGPVLEKPVRTLAQVKALRTLDSEKQLQIVGQILKGLNAELNGELPVLGFAGSPMSLAFFMIAGSSPNRKLDEVLAFVEEQPDITQSLMEHLTEMTVDYLNFQIASGADAVQLFESFADVIPLEVYKKYVQPAQEIIFSSLAPSAPSILFAKESPHLDLMLRSGASVLSVGSCINLAEAKRRAPEVIFQGNVDNQ
;
A
#
# COMPACT_ATOMS: atom_id res chain seq x y z
N GLY A 1 -8.60 -4.61 -13.67
CA GLY A 1 -8.25 -3.19 -13.59
C GLY A 1 -9.15 -2.28 -14.42
N ARG A 2 -8.87 -0.99 -14.46
CA ARG A 2 -9.71 0.04 -15.12
C ARG A 2 -9.94 -0.19 -16.62
N THR A 3 -9.11 -0.99 -17.27
CA THR A 3 -9.22 -1.37 -18.69
C THR A 3 -9.96 -2.69 -18.91
N ASP A 4 -10.31 -3.38 -17.85
CA ASP A 4 -11.05 -4.63 -17.89
C ASP A 4 -12.50 -4.37 -18.33
N PRO A 5 -13.00 -4.99 -19.43
CA PRO A 5 -14.34 -4.73 -19.94
C PRO A 5 -15.46 -5.06 -18.93
N GLU A 6 -15.30 -6.14 -18.17
CA GLU A 6 -16.27 -6.57 -17.16
C GLU A 6 -16.30 -5.63 -15.97
N TYR A 7 -15.13 -5.16 -15.51
CA TYR A 7 -15.03 -4.10 -14.51
C TYR A 7 -15.69 -2.81 -15.00
N CYS A 8 -15.41 -2.39 -16.24
CA CYS A 8 -16.02 -1.18 -16.81
C CYS A 8 -17.55 -1.29 -16.88
N GLN A 9 -18.07 -2.47 -17.26
CA GLN A 9 -19.50 -2.72 -17.30
C GLN A 9 -20.14 -2.71 -15.91
N LEU A 10 -19.47 -3.33 -14.92
CA LEU A 10 -19.90 -3.33 -13.52
C LEU A 10 -20.00 -1.88 -13.00
N ARG A 11 -18.94 -1.09 -13.19
CA ARG A 11 -18.92 0.33 -12.78
C ARG A 11 -20.03 1.15 -13.43
N LYS A 12 -20.30 0.91 -14.72
CA LYS A 12 -21.35 1.62 -15.47
C LYS A 12 -22.76 1.25 -14.98
N ASN A 13 -22.96 -0.02 -14.64
CA ASN A 13 -24.27 -0.53 -14.20
C ASN A 13 -24.56 -0.13 -12.75
N ASP A 14 -23.54 -0.16 -11.89
CA ASP A 14 -23.67 0.12 -10.46
C ASP A 14 -23.90 1.61 -10.19
N GLY A 15 -23.07 2.48 -10.76
CA GLY A 15 -23.21 3.94 -10.68
C GLY A 15 -22.80 4.56 -9.33
N ARG A 16 -22.48 3.75 -8.30
CA ARG A 16 -22.01 4.22 -7.00
C ARG A 16 -20.62 4.84 -7.08
N ALA A 17 -20.24 5.65 -6.08
CA ALA A 17 -18.88 6.14 -5.91
C ALA A 17 -17.90 4.99 -5.66
N LEU A 18 -16.61 5.23 -5.94
CA LEU A 18 -15.60 4.16 -5.83
C LEU A 18 -15.43 3.69 -4.39
N GLU A 19 -15.46 4.62 -3.44
CA GLU A 19 -15.40 4.34 -2.00
C GLU A 19 -16.54 3.44 -1.53
N GLU A 20 -17.74 3.62 -2.05
CA GLU A 20 -18.89 2.77 -1.72
C GLU A 20 -18.71 1.32 -2.21
N LEU A 21 -17.97 1.12 -3.31
CA LEU A 21 -17.64 -0.22 -3.80
C LEU A 21 -16.56 -0.92 -2.95
N PHE A 22 -15.68 -0.14 -2.33
CA PHE A 22 -14.70 -0.69 -1.38
C PHE A 22 -15.36 -1.16 -0.09
N GLU A 23 -16.53 -0.62 0.25
CA GLU A 23 -17.32 -0.98 1.43
C GLU A 23 -18.35 -2.09 1.15
N ASP A 24 -18.44 -2.58 -0.10
CA ASP A 24 -19.32 -3.69 -0.50
C ASP A 24 -18.50 -4.96 -0.72
N PRO A 25 -18.55 -5.95 0.22
CA PRO A 25 -17.72 -7.14 0.13
C PRO A 25 -18.04 -8.01 -1.07
N GLU A 26 -19.31 -8.09 -1.49
CA GLU A 26 -19.73 -8.93 -2.64
C GLU A 26 -19.11 -8.37 -3.93
N ILE A 27 -19.17 -7.06 -4.11
CA ILE A 27 -18.58 -6.40 -5.28
C ILE A 27 -17.05 -6.45 -5.22
N ALA A 28 -16.46 -6.19 -4.06
CA ALA A 28 -15.01 -6.24 -3.92
C ALA A 28 -14.45 -7.63 -4.23
N ILE A 29 -15.09 -8.70 -3.75
CA ILE A 29 -14.73 -10.08 -4.07
C ILE A 29 -14.86 -10.33 -5.58
N LYS A 30 -16.00 -9.98 -6.16
CA LYS A 30 -16.24 -10.17 -7.61
C LYS A 30 -15.18 -9.45 -8.45
N VAL A 31 -14.87 -8.21 -8.14
CA VAL A 31 -13.86 -7.42 -8.86
C VAL A 31 -12.46 -7.99 -8.67
N SER A 32 -12.12 -8.45 -7.46
CA SER A 32 -10.83 -9.10 -7.18
C SER A 32 -10.61 -10.34 -8.01
N LEU A 33 -11.66 -11.12 -8.29
CA LEU A 33 -11.59 -12.38 -9.04
C LEU A 33 -11.51 -12.19 -10.58
N LEU A 34 -11.80 -11.00 -11.11
CA LEU A 34 -11.76 -10.75 -12.56
C LEU A 34 -10.44 -11.12 -13.23
N PRO A 35 -9.26 -10.87 -12.63
CA PRO A 35 -7.98 -11.25 -13.22
C PRO A 35 -7.75 -12.77 -13.33
N LYS A 36 -8.48 -13.61 -12.59
CA LYS A 36 -8.32 -15.08 -12.61
C LYS A 36 -8.38 -15.66 -14.04
N ARG A 37 -9.24 -15.12 -14.90
CA ARG A 37 -9.35 -15.54 -16.30
C ARG A 37 -8.13 -15.26 -17.17
N LEU A 38 -7.22 -14.42 -16.69
CA LEU A 38 -5.95 -14.10 -17.37
C LEU A 38 -4.83 -15.08 -17.01
N GLY A 39 -5.09 -16.06 -16.12
CA GLY A 39 -4.10 -17.04 -15.69
C GLY A 39 -3.04 -16.44 -14.74
N VAL A 40 -3.45 -15.52 -13.87
CA VAL A 40 -2.57 -14.96 -12.84
C VAL A 40 -2.23 -15.99 -11.77
N ASP A 41 -1.06 -15.84 -11.12
CA ASP A 41 -0.57 -16.74 -10.09
C ASP A 41 -1.09 -16.40 -8.68
N ALA A 42 -1.70 -15.22 -8.51
CA ALA A 42 -2.27 -14.76 -7.24
C ALA A 42 -3.40 -13.75 -7.47
N ILE A 43 -4.28 -13.63 -6.50
CA ILE A 43 -5.35 -12.63 -6.47
C ILE A 43 -5.00 -11.55 -5.44
N ILE A 44 -5.02 -10.29 -5.84
CA ILE A 44 -4.94 -9.17 -4.93
C ILE A 44 -6.35 -8.65 -4.62
N MET A 45 -6.65 -8.37 -3.35
CA MET A 45 -7.96 -7.85 -2.98
C MET A 45 -8.22 -6.47 -3.60
N PHE A 46 -9.48 -6.21 -3.97
CA PHE A 46 -9.92 -4.92 -4.49
C PHE A 46 -10.17 -3.94 -3.34
N GLN A 47 -9.17 -3.13 -3.04
CA GLN A 47 -9.19 -2.06 -2.05
C GLN A 47 -8.29 -0.91 -2.52
N ASP A 48 -8.23 0.18 -1.73
CA ASP A 48 -7.30 1.29 -1.96
C ASP A 48 -6.25 1.37 -0.84
N ILE A 49 -5.04 1.84 -1.17
CA ILE A 49 -3.98 2.05 -0.17
C ILE A 49 -4.38 3.07 0.90
N LEU A 50 -5.34 3.96 0.60
CA LEU A 50 -5.84 4.99 1.52
C LEU A 50 -6.95 4.48 2.46
N THR A 51 -7.46 3.25 2.25
CA THR A 51 -8.52 2.65 3.07
C THR A 51 -8.27 2.76 4.58
N PRO A 52 -7.08 2.47 5.12
CA PRO A 52 -6.85 2.53 6.56
C PRO A 52 -6.77 3.96 7.13
N LEU A 53 -6.75 5.00 6.28
CA LEU A 53 -6.67 6.39 6.73
C LEU A 53 -8.01 6.96 7.22
N THR A 54 -9.14 6.46 6.71
CA THR A 54 -10.48 6.90 7.13
C THR A 54 -10.73 6.69 8.63
N PRO A 55 -10.46 5.51 9.24
CA PRO A 55 -10.59 5.34 10.68
C PRO A 55 -9.72 6.29 11.51
N LEU A 56 -8.58 6.74 10.97
CA LEU A 56 -7.70 7.71 11.63
C LEU A 56 -8.31 9.12 11.66
N GLY A 57 -9.32 9.39 10.84
CA GLY A 57 -9.94 10.72 10.66
C GLY A 57 -9.39 11.49 9.46
N ALA A 58 -8.70 10.81 8.55
CA ALA A 58 -8.26 11.36 7.27
C ALA A 58 -9.15 10.81 6.14
N ASP A 59 -10.35 11.37 6.03
CA ASP A 59 -11.37 10.89 5.09
C ASP A 59 -11.07 11.37 3.67
N PHE A 60 -10.63 10.45 2.83
CA PHE A 60 -10.45 10.67 1.40
C PHE A 60 -11.74 10.39 0.62
N ARG A 61 -12.08 11.29 -0.32
CA ARG A 61 -13.12 11.09 -1.32
C ARG A 61 -12.51 10.96 -2.70
N PHE A 62 -13.16 10.21 -3.57
CA PHE A 62 -12.69 9.97 -4.93
C PHE A 62 -13.55 10.72 -5.97
N ALA A 63 -13.13 11.94 -6.34
CA ALA A 63 -13.86 12.79 -7.29
C ALA A 63 -12.93 13.61 -8.23
N PRO A 64 -12.42 13.09 -9.35
CA PRO A 64 -12.28 11.70 -9.81
C PRO A 64 -11.09 10.96 -9.16
N GLY A 65 -10.17 11.66 -8.50
CA GLY A 65 -9.04 11.11 -7.74
C GLY A 65 -9.22 11.34 -6.25
N PRO A 66 -8.29 10.84 -5.41
CA PRO A 66 -8.36 11.03 -3.97
C PRO A 66 -8.22 12.50 -3.59
N VAL A 67 -9.12 12.98 -2.74
CA VAL A 67 -9.12 14.35 -2.19
C VAL A 67 -9.34 14.26 -0.69
N LEU A 68 -8.42 14.84 0.07
CA LEU A 68 -8.52 15.04 1.52
C LEU A 68 -8.85 16.52 1.77
N GLU A 69 -9.99 16.78 2.41
CA GLU A 69 -10.48 18.15 2.64
C GLU A 69 -9.51 18.97 3.51
N LYS A 70 -8.85 18.32 4.47
CA LYS A 70 -7.93 18.96 5.41
C LYS A 70 -6.54 18.30 5.34
N PRO A 71 -5.66 18.74 4.43
CA PRO A 71 -4.30 18.25 4.37
C PRO A 71 -3.54 18.44 5.68
N VAL A 72 -2.63 17.51 6.00
CA VAL A 72 -1.80 17.62 7.20
C VAL A 72 -0.72 18.68 7.02
N ARG A 73 -0.71 19.67 7.94
CA ARG A 73 0.22 20.81 7.91
C ARG A 73 0.82 21.11 9.27
N THR A 74 0.30 20.56 10.34
CA THR A 74 0.70 20.90 11.70
C THR A 74 0.84 19.66 12.57
N LEU A 75 1.73 19.75 13.57
CA LEU A 75 1.89 18.68 14.57
C LEU A 75 0.59 18.41 15.36
N ALA A 76 -0.22 19.47 15.56
CA ALA A 76 -1.52 19.32 16.23
C ALA A 76 -2.49 18.44 15.40
N GLN A 77 -2.47 18.55 14.07
CA GLN A 77 -3.25 17.66 13.20
C GLN A 77 -2.79 16.23 13.25
N VAL A 78 -1.46 15.98 13.28
CA VAL A 78 -0.92 14.62 13.44
C VAL A 78 -1.34 14.02 14.77
N LYS A 79 -1.21 14.77 15.87
CA LYS A 79 -1.62 14.32 17.22
C LYS A 79 -3.13 14.10 17.36
N ALA A 80 -3.93 14.68 16.48
CA ALA A 80 -5.39 14.50 16.46
C ALA A 80 -5.81 13.26 15.66
N LEU A 81 -4.90 12.61 14.92
CA LEU A 81 -5.19 11.33 14.25
C LEU A 81 -5.49 10.27 15.31
N ARG A 82 -6.50 9.46 15.04
CA ARG A 82 -6.88 8.35 15.91
C ARG A 82 -5.97 7.15 15.68
N THR A 83 -5.82 6.32 16.69
CA THR A 83 -5.15 5.02 16.54
C THR A 83 -6.06 4.05 15.80
N LEU A 84 -5.52 3.29 14.88
CA LEU A 84 -6.25 2.24 14.18
C LEU A 84 -6.41 1.01 15.09
N ASP A 85 -7.61 0.43 15.04
CA ASP A 85 -7.94 -0.93 15.51
C ASP A 85 -8.60 -1.62 14.32
N SER A 86 -7.79 -2.26 13.48
CA SER A 86 -8.25 -2.84 12.21
C SER A 86 -9.32 -3.90 12.41
N GLU A 87 -9.24 -4.66 13.49
CA GLU A 87 -10.21 -5.72 13.81
C GLU A 87 -11.61 -5.16 14.03
N LYS A 88 -11.73 -3.96 14.59
CA LYS A 88 -13.02 -3.30 14.84
C LYS A 88 -13.45 -2.38 13.69
N GLN A 89 -12.51 -1.64 13.09
CA GLN A 89 -12.80 -0.52 12.21
C GLN A 89 -12.73 -0.89 10.73
N LEU A 90 -12.04 -2.00 10.36
CA LEU A 90 -11.86 -2.46 8.99
C LEU A 90 -12.38 -3.89 8.78
N GLN A 91 -13.47 -4.26 9.45
CA GLN A 91 -14.11 -5.58 9.32
C GLN A 91 -14.42 -5.95 7.87
N ILE A 92 -14.72 -4.96 7.04
CA ILE A 92 -14.97 -5.13 5.61
C ILE A 92 -13.78 -5.79 4.89
N VAL A 93 -12.55 -5.39 5.21
CA VAL A 93 -11.33 -5.97 4.63
C VAL A 93 -11.20 -7.45 5.01
N GLY A 94 -11.45 -7.77 6.27
CA GLY A 94 -11.48 -9.15 6.75
C GLY A 94 -12.56 -10.00 6.08
N GLN A 95 -13.74 -9.43 5.81
CA GLN A 95 -14.82 -10.10 5.09
C GLN A 95 -14.42 -10.39 3.63
N ILE A 96 -13.79 -9.44 2.96
CA ILE A 96 -13.30 -9.60 1.58
C ILE A 96 -12.26 -10.72 1.51
N LEU A 97 -11.26 -10.71 2.40
CA LEU A 97 -10.21 -11.74 2.42
C LEU A 97 -10.78 -13.14 2.67
N LYS A 98 -11.66 -13.29 3.66
CA LYS A 98 -12.35 -14.55 3.95
C LYS A 98 -13.22 -15.02 2.78
N GLY A 99 -13.94 -14.10 2.14
CA GLY A 99 -14.77 -14.39 0.98
C GLY A 99 -13.94 -14.82 -0.23
N LEU A 100 -12.81 -14.17 -0.50
CA LEU A 100 -11.88 -14.57 -1.56
C LEU A 100 -11.33 -15.97 -1.32
N ASN A 101 -10.91 -16.29 -0.10
CA ASN A 101 -10.44 -17.64 0.24
C ASN A 101 -11.53 -18.70 0.06
N ALA A 102 -12.78 -18.40 0.41
CA ALA A 102 -13.90 -19.30 0.21
C ALA A 102 -14.18 -19.56 -1.29
N GLU A 103 -14.19 -18.51 -2.11
CA GLU A 103 -14.41 -18.61 -3.56
C GLU A 103 -13.25 -19.30 -4.30
N LEU A 104 -12.03 -19.08 -3.87
CA LEU A 104 -10.84 -19.68 -4.49
C LEU A 104 -10.59 -21.11 -4.03
N ASN A 105 -11.05 -21.48 -2.83
CA ASN A 105 -10.90 -22.82 -2.26
C ASN A 105 -9.45 -23.38 -2.35
N GLY A 106 -8.47 -22.52 -2.14
CA GLY A 106 -7.04 -22.86 -2.20
C GLY A 106 -6.44 -22.96 -3.62
N GLU A 107 -7.19 -22.60 -4.67
CA GLU A 107 -6.70 -22.67 -6.07
C GLU A 107 -5.63 -21.60 -6.35
N LEU A 108 -5.76 -20.40 -5.79
CA LEU A 108 -4.81 -19.30 -5.91
C LEU A 108 -4.61 -18.61 -4.56
N PRO A 109 -3.38 -18.16 -4.24
CA PRO A 109 -3.15 -17.37 -3.05
C PRO A 109 -3.78 -15.97 -3.15
N VAL A 110 -4.18 -15.44 -1.99
CA VAL A 110 -4.74 -14.11 -1.83
C VAL A 110 -3.71 -13.16 -1.24
N LEU A 111 -3.44 -12.06 -1.93
CA LEU A 111 -2.52 -11.02 -1.50
C LEU A 111 -3.28 -9.89 -0.80
N GLY A 112 -2.88 -9.62 0.46
CA GLY A 112 -3.18 -8.39 1.16
C GLY A 112 -2.18 -7.31 0.80
N PHE A 113 -2.46 -6.05 1.19
CA PHE A 113 -1.53 -4.95 0.94
C PHE A 113 -1.82 -3.72 1.81
N ALA A 114 -0.81 -2.84 1.89
CA ALA A 114 -0.93 -1.49 2.42
C ALA A 114 -0.06 -0.50 1.64
N GLY A 115 -0.41 0.79 1.70
CA GLY A 115 0.51 1.85 1.32
C GLY A 115 1.65 1.96 2.34
N SER A 116 2.89 2.20 1.85
CA SER A 116 4.00 2.53 2.73
C SER A 116 3.75 3.87 3.46
N PRO A 117 4.20 4.03 4.70
CA PRO A 117 4.01 5.27 5.46
C PRO A 117 4.37 6.54 4.70
N MET A 118 5.48 6.56 3.95
CA MET A 118 5.86 7.74 3.16
C MET A 118 4.91 7.98 1.99
N SER A 119 4.49 6.92 1.29
CA SER A 119 3.47 7.05 0.24
C SER A 119 2.17 7.64 0.80
N LEU A 120 1.70 7.17 1.95
CA LEU A 120 0.50 7.69 2.61
C LEU A 120 0.69 9.13 3.10
N ALA A 121 1.85 9.44 3.70
CA ALA A 121 2.20 10.79 4.12
C ALA A 121 2.14 11.78 2.94
N PHE A 122 2.63 11.39 1.76
CA PHE A 122 2.56 12.22 0.57
C PHE A 122 1.11 12.56 0.18
N PHE A 123 0.20 11.59 0.21
CA PHE A 123 -1.22 11.87 0.00
C PHE A 123 -1.81 12.79 1.07
N MET A 124 -1.49 12.57 2.34
CA MET A 124 -2.01 13.36 3.46
C MET A 124 -1.48 14.80 3.44
N ILE A 125 -0.20 15.00 3.10
CA ILE A 125 0.42 16.31 2.94
C ILE A 125 -0.11 17.02 1.69
N ALA A 126 -0.18 16.35 0.54
CA ALA A 126 -0.71 16.94 -0.68
C ALA A 126 -2.21 17.26 -0.61
N GLY A 127 -2.96 16.49 0.21
CA GLY A 127 -4.43 16.55 0.26
C GLY A 127 -5.11 15.99 -1.00
N SER A 128 -4.34 15.35 -1.88
CA SER A 128 -4.78 14.77 -3.16
C SER A 128 -3.70 13.85 -3.69
N SER A 129 -3.86 13.32 -4.93
CA SER A 129 -2.75 12.65 -5.59
C SER A 129 -1.52 13.57 -5.66
N PRO A 130 -0.36 13.16 -5.13
CA PRO A 130 0.82 14.02 -5.02
C PRO A 130 1.53 14.29 -6.34
N ASN A 131 1.22 13.57 -7.44
CA ASN A 131 1.94 13.63 -8.72
C ASN A 131 2.16 15.05 -9.28
N ARG A 132 1.22 15.98 -9.02
CA ARG A 132 1.34 17.38 -9.45
C ARG A 132 1.90 18.33 -8.40
N LYS A 133 2.22 17.81 -7.22
CA LYS A 133 2.66 18.55 -6.03
C LYS A 133 3.91 17.94 -5.39
N LEU A 134 4.63 17.10 -6.13
CA LEU A 134 5.79 16.37 -5.58
C LEU A 134 6.82 17.29 -4.98
N ASP A 135 7.18 18.38 -5.67
CA ASP A 135 8.15 19.37 -5.18
C ASP A 135 7.68 20.03 -3.88
N GLU A 136 6.39 20.38 -3.79
CA GLU A 136 5.81 20.99 -2.56
C GLU A 136 5.81 19.99 -1.40
N VAL A 137 5.51 18.72 -1.68
CA VAL A 137 5.48 17.65 -0.66
C VAL A 137 6.88 17.34 -0.17
N LEU A 138 7.86 17.23 -1.08
CA LEU A 138 9.26 16.99 -0.73
C LEU A 138 9.83 18.15 0.07
N ALA A 139 9.56 19.41 -0.34
CA ALA A 139 9.96 20.59 0.41
C ALA A 139 9.37 20.57 1.83
N PHE A 140 8.07 20.24 1.97
CA PHE A 140 7.43 20.12 3.28
C PHE A 140 8.11 19.07 4.17
N VAL A 141 8.44 17.89 3.61
CA VAL A 141 9.10 16.79 4.34
C VAL A 141 10.47 17.24 4.89
N GLU A 142 11.22 18.05 4.12
CA GLU A 142 12.53 18.56 4.53
C GLU A 142 12.43 19.73 5.51
N GLU A 143 11.49 20.66 5.29
CA GLU A 143 11.31 21.87 6.09
C GLU A 143 10.58 21.64 7.42
N GLN A 144 9.79 20.57 7.51
CA GLN A 144 8.97 20.25 8.68
C GLN A 144 9.34 18.87 9.28
N PRO A 145 10.58 18.67 9.73
CA PRO A 145 11.07 17.36 10.15
C PRO A 145 10.31 16.77 11.34
N ASP A 146 9.87 17.59 12.29
CA ASP A 146 9.16 17.12 13.48
C ASP A 146 7.75 16.65 13.14
N ILE A 147 7.07 17.33 12.20
CA ILE A 147 5.74 16.93 11.71
C ILE A 147 5.87 15.64 10.90
N THR A 148 6.87 15.59 10.02
CA THR A 148 7.16 14.42 9.19
C THR A 148 7.46 13.20 10.03
N GLN A 149 8.35 13.34 11.04
CA GLN A 149 8.73 12.24 11.93
C GLN A 149 7.50 11.69 12.68
N SER A 150 6.73 12.58 13.30
CA SER A 150 5.53 12.20 14.05
C SER A 150 4.47 11.53 13.15
N LEU A 151 4.30 12.02 11.91
CA LEU A 151 3.38 11.41 10.94
C LEU A 151 3.87 10.03 10.51
N MET A 152 5.16 9.88 10.22
CA MET A 152 5.77 8.59 9.84
C MET A 152 5.62 7.55 10.95
N GLU A 153 5.87 7.92 12.20
CA GLU A 153 5.70 7.03 13.36
C GLU A 153 4.25 6.53 13.45
N HIS A 154 3.29 7.46 13.40
CA HIS A 154 1.87 7.12 13.47
C HIS A 154 1.41 6.20 12.32
N LEU A 155 1.83 6.50 11.08
CA LEU A 155 1.49 5.69 9.91
C LEU A 155 2.21 4.33 9.91
N THR A 156 3.39 4.24 10.52
CA THR A 156 4.11 2.97 10.67
C THR A 156 3.36 2.03 11.61
N GLU A 157 2.93 2.52 12.78
CA GLU A 157 2.12 1.76 13.73
C GLU A 157 0.80 1.29 13.10
N MET A 158 0.11 2.20 12.41
CA MET A 158 -1.11 1.89 11.65
C MET A 158 -0.88 0.78 10.62
N THR A 159 0.21 0.87 9.84
CA THR A 159 0.51 -0.10 8.79
C THR A 159 0.81 -1.49 9.36
N VAL A 160 1.51 -1.57 10.50
CA VAL A 160 1.77 -2.83 11.22
C VAL A 160 0.45 -3.48 11.65
N ASP A 161 -0.45 -2.72 12.29
CA ASP A 161 -1.77 -3.21 12.72
C ASP A 161 -2.57 -3.72 11.52
N TYR A 162 -2.65 -2.92 10.46
CA TYR A 162 -3.44 -3.23 9.27
C TYR A 162 -2.94 -4.47 8.51
N LEU A 163 -1.63 -4.62 8.32
CA LEU A 163 -1.07 -5.80 7.63
C LEU A 163 -1.21 -7.07 8.48
N ASN A 164 -0.99 -7.00 9.80
CA ASN A 164 -1.21 -8.14 10.69
C ASN A 164 -2.67 -8.58 10.73
N PHE A 165 -3.61 -7.62 10.72
CA PHE A 165 -5.03 -7.91 10.60
C PHE A 165 -5.38 -8.64 9.29
N GLN A 166 -4.77 -8.23 8.17
CA GLN A 166 -4.97 -8.92 6.89
C GLN A 166 -4.42 -10.35 6.91
N ILE A 167 -3.24 -10.57 7.49
CA ILE A 167 -2.67 -11.91 7.68
C ILE A 167 -3.61 -12.78 8.53
N ALA A 168 -4.07 -12.26 9.67
CA ALA A 168 -5.01 -12.95 10.55
C ALA A 168 -6.37 -13.22 9.88
N SER A 169 -6.75 -12.41 8.89
CA SER A 169 -7.97 -12.56 8.10
C SER A 169 -7.84 -13.49 6.90
N GLY A 170 -6.65 -14.07 6.66
CA GLY A 170 -6.41 -15.09 5.65
C GLY A 170 -5.67 -14.59 4.40
N ALA A 171 -4.96 -13.48 4.45
CA ALA A 171 -4.02 -13.14 3.39
C ALA A 171 -2.84 -14.13 3.39
N ASP A 172 -2.56 -14.75 2.26
CA ASP A 172 -1.44 -15.70 2.09
C ASP A 172 -0.08 -15.01 1.99
N ALA A 173 -0.08 -13.76 1.55
CA ALA A 173 1.09 -12.86 1.58
C ALA A 173 0.61 -11.41 1.67
N VAL A 174 1.50 -10.49 2.09
CA VAL A 174 1.18 -9.07 2.16
C VAL A 174 2.21 -8.23 1.43
N GLN A 175 1.76 -7.19 0.74
CA GLN A 175 2.62 -6.29 -0.03
C GLN A 175 2.54 -4.85 0.50
N LEU A 176 3.70 -4.27 0.77
CA LEU A 176 3.86 -2.86 1.12
C LEU A 176 4.20 -2.07 -0.15
N PHE A 177 3.37 -1.07 -0.48
CA PHE A 177 3.53 -0.25 -1.68
C PHE A 177 4.25 1.07 -1.37
N GLU A 178 5.55 1.19 -1.70
CA GLU A 178 6.24 2.48 -1.77
C GLU A 178 6.10 3.05 -3.19
N SER A 179 5.00 3.76 -3.40
CA SER A 179 4.57 4.20 -4.73
C SER A 179 5.35 5.38 -5.31
N PHE A 180 6.18 6.04 -4.50
CA PHE A 180 6.96 7.23 -4.87
C PHE A 180 8.46 7.02 -4.66
N ALA A 181 8.93 5.78 -4.59
CA ALA A 181 10.33 5.45 -4.32
C ALA A 181 11.30 6.01 -5.39
N ASP A 182 10.82 6.24 -6.60
CA ASP A 182 11.55 6.84 -7.72
C ASP A 182 11.90 8.33 -7.52
N VAL A 183 11.09 9.04 -6.72
CA VAL A 183 11.25 10.49 -6.52
C VAL A 183 11.71 10.87 -5.12
N ILE A 184 11.76 9.92 -4.18
CA ILE A 184 12.22 10.18 -2.81
C ILE A 184 13.75 10.32 -2.79
N PRO A 185 14.31 11.48 -2.34
CA PRO A 185 15.76 11.65 -2.21
C PRO A 185 16.38 10.62 -1.25
N LEU A 186 17.62 10.22 -1.54
CA LEU A 186 18.33 9.20 -0.75
C LEU A 186 18.34 9.49 0.75
N GLU A 187 18.57 10.74 1.15
CA GLU A 187 18.65 11.11 2.57
C GLU A 187 17.28 11.08 3.26
N VAL A 188 16.20 11.43 2.53
CA VAL A 188 14.82 11.27 3.00
C VAL A 188 14.47 9.78 3.14
N TYR A 189 14.87 8.96 2.15
CA TYR A 189 14.65 7.51 2.19
C TYR A 189 15.34 6.88 3.42
N LYS A 190 16.63 7.18 3.65
CA LYS A 190 17.40 6.69 4.80
C LYS A 190 16.80 7.14 6.14
N LYS A 191 16.34 8.39 6.20
CA LYS A 191 15.88 8.99 7.45
C LYS A 191 14.50 8.51 7.87
N TYR A 192 13.57 8.34 6.91
CA TYR A 192 12.17 8.10 7.19
C TYR A 192 11.63 6.78 6.63
N VAL A 193 12.00 6.44 5.39
CA VAL A 193 11.38 5.30 4.68
C VAL A 193 11.97 3.98 5.15
N GLN A 194 13.30 3.86 5.13
CA GLN A 194 13.98 2.62 5.53
C GLN A 194 13.67 2.21 6.97
N PRO A 195 13.75 3.08 8.00
CA PRO A 195 13.40 2.70 9.36
C PRO A 195 11.95 2.25 9.52
N ALA A 196 11.02 2.92 8.83
CA ALA A 196 9.62 2.51 8.83
C ALA A 196 9.42 1.11 8.22
N GLN A 197 10.08 0.83 7.09
CA GLN A 197 10.05 -0.49 6.45
C GLN A 197 10.63 -1.58 7.37
N GLU A 198 11.77 -1.33 8.01
CA GLU A 198 12.40 -2.26 8.95
C GLU A 198 11.48 -2.59 10.14
N ILE A 199 10.83 -1.57 10.72
CA ILE A 199 9.85 -1.75 11.81
C ILE A 199 8.66 -2.58 11.32
N ILE A 200 8.08 -2.22 10.18
CA ILE A 200 6.92 -2.93 9.63
C ILE A 200 7.27 -4.41 9.43
N PHE A 201 8.27 -4.72 8.61
CA PHE A 201 8.57 -6.10 8.26
C PHE A 201 9.04 -6.95 9.45
N SER A 202 9.74 -6.37 10.43
CA SER A 202 10.10 -7.08 11.66
C SER A 202 8.93 -7.32 12.63
N SER A 203 7.84 -6.57 12.46
CA SER A 203 6.64 -6.64 13.31
C SER A 203 5.50 -7.48 12.69
N LEU A 204 5.67 -7.98 11.46
CA LEU A 204 4.66 -8.84 10.83
C LEU A 204 4.67 -10.24 11.42
N ALA A 205 3.47 -10.85 11.46
CA ALA A 205 3.33 -12.25 11.79
C ALA A 205 4.10 -13.13 10.79
N PRO A 206 4.91 -14.11 11.25
CA PRO A 206 5.78 -14.89 10.38
C PRO A 206 5.04 -15.94 9.52
N SER A 207 3.73 -16.01 9.64
CA SER A 207 2.88 -16.97 8.93
C SER A 207 2.68 -16.65 7.46
N ALA A 208 2.94 -15.41 7.04
CA ALA A 208 2.79 -14.97 5.66
C ALA A 208 4.06 -14.27 5.16
N PRO A 209 4.54 -14.58 3.95
CA PRO A 209 5.63 -13.85 3.34
C PRO A 209 5.24 -12.39 3.07
N SER A 210 6.24 -11.51 3.14
CA SER A 210 6.07 -10.08 2.90
C SER A 210 6.79 -9.62 1.65
N ILE A 211 6.19 -8.69 0.92
CA ILE A 211 6.71 -8.15 -0.34
C ILE A 211 6.88 -6.64 -0.18
N LEU A 212 8.08 -6.14 -0.45
CA LEU A 212 8.29 -4.70 -0.62
C LEU A 212 8.22 -4.36 -2.11
N PHE A 213 7.21 -3.62 -2.53
CA PHE A 213 7.18 -2.97 -3.82
C PHE A 213 7.69 -1.53 -3.67
N ALA A 214 8.82 -1.21 -4.32
CA ALA A 214 9.37 0.14 -4.38
C ALA A 214 9.46 0.57 -5.84
N LYS A 215 8.48 1.38 -6.27
CA LYS A 215 8.30 1.79 -7.66
C LYS A 215 9.56 2.48 -8.20
N GLU A 216 10.19 1.87 -9.23
CA GLU A 216 11.38 2.38 -9.93
C GLU A 216 12.47 2.93 -8.97
N SER A 217 12.58 2.37 -7.77
CA SER A 217 13.55 2.81 -6.77
C SER A 217 14.99 2.54 -7.21
N PRO A 218 15.87 3.54 -7.19
CA PRO A 218 17.30 3.33 -7.43
C PRO A 218 18.03 2.78 -6.17
N HIS A 219 17.34 2.66 -5.03
CA HIS A 219 17.94 2.41 -3.71
C HIS A 219 17.94 0.92 -3.32
N LEU A 220 18.40 0.03 -4.23
CA LEU A 220 18.42 -1.42 -3.97
C LEU A 220 19.09 -1.80 -2.64
N ASP A 221 20.20 -1.12 -2.28
CA ASP A 221 20.91 -1.41 -1.03
C ASP A 221 20.09 -1.15 0.24
N LEU A 222 19.19 -0.17 0.18
CA LEU A 222 18.28 0.13 1.29
C LEU A 222 17.10 -0.87 1.29
N MET A 223 16.59 -1.23 0.11
CA MET A 223 15.54 -2.25 -0.01
C MET A 223 16.01 -3.61 0.54
N LEU A 224 17.25 -4.01 0.27
CA LEU A 224 17.84 -5.24 0.80
C LEU A 224 17.89 -5.31 2.33
N ARG A 225 17.86 -4.16 3.01
CA ARG A 225 17.85 -4.06 4.49
C ARG A 225 16.44 -3.99 5.06
N SER A 226 15.41 -3.86 4.25
CA SER A 226 14.03 -3.67 4.72
C SER A 226 13.50 -4.79 5.61
N GLY A 227 14.02 -6.02 5.43
CA GLY A 227 13.52 -7.21 6.10
C GLY A 227 12.38 -7.91 5.36
N ALA A 228 11.94 -7.40 4.20
CA ALA A 228 10.92 -8.06 3.38
C ALA A 228 11.42 -9.40 2.83
N SER A 229 10.52 -10.40 2.73
CA SER A 229 10.83 -11.72 2.16
C SER A 229 11.07 -11.66 0.65
N VAL A 230 10.42 -10.72 -0.03
CA VAL A 230 10.50 -10.54 -1.49
C VAL A 230 10.66 -9.05 -1.80
N LEU A 231 11.54 -8.73 -2.74
CA LEU A 231 11.70 -7.36 -3.26
C LEU A 231 11.12 -7.27 -4.67
N SER A 232 10.05 -6.49 -4.81
CA SER A 232 9.48 -6.15 -6.11
C SER A 232 10.15 -4.88 -6.62
N VAL A 233 11.00 -5.03 -7.66
CA VAL A 233 11.88 -3.98 -8.16
C VAL A 233 11.43 -3.48 -9.52
N GLY A 234 11.73 -2.21 -9.81
CA GLY A 234 11.42 -1.57 -11.08
C GLY A 234 12.39 -1.90 -12.20
N SER A 235 12.08 -1.40 -13.40
CA SER A 235 12.83 -1.64 -14.64
C SER A 235 14.27 -1.10 -14.60
N CYS A 236 14.53 -0.10 -13.77
CA CYS A 236 15.86 0.49 -13.56
C CYS A 236 16.87 -0.48 -12.90
N ILE A 237 16.40 -1.60 -12.29
CA ILE A 237 17.26 -2.58 -11.63
C ILE A 237 17.59 -3.74 -12.58
N ASN A 238 18.88 -4.01 -12.78
CA ASN A 238 19.30 -5.22 -13.46
C ASN A 238 19.14 -6.44 -12.55
N LEU A 239 18.14 -7.28 -12.82
CA LEU A 239 17.82 -8.45 -12.00
C LEU A 239 18.97 -9.46 -11.88
N ALA A 240 19.74 -9.69 -12.96
CA ALA A 240 20.85 -10.62 -12.93
C ALA A 240 21.97 -10.10 -12.01
N GLU A 241 22.20 -8.80 -11.98
CA GLU A 241 23.17 -8.18 -11.07
C GLU A 241 22.64 -8.17 -9.63
N ALA A 242 21.38 -7.79 -9.42
CA ALA A 242 20.74 -7.81 -8.11
C ALA A 242 20.81 -9.22 -7.50
N LYS A 243 20.51 -10.27 -8.28
CA LYS A 243 20.57 -11.66 -7.82
C LYS A 243 22.02 -12.15 -7.52
N ARG A 244 23.02 -11.65 -8.26
CA ARG A 244 24.43 -11.94 -7.93
C ARG A 244 24.88 -11.27 -6.63
N ARG A 245 24.38 -10.07 -6.33
CA ARG A 245 24.70 -9.31 -5.10
C ARG A 245 24.01 -9.87 -3.86
N ALA A 246 22.80 -10.41 -4.02
CA ALA A 246 21.98 -10.96 -2.97
C ALA A 246 21.31 -12.27 -3.43
N PRO A 247 22.10 -13.38 -3.50
CA PRO A 247 21.63 -14.65 -4.07
C PRO A 247 20.49 -15.30 -3.27
N GLU A 248 20.37 -15.00 -1.98
CA GLU A 248 19.31 -15.49 -1.08
C GLU A 248 17.99 -14.72 -1.22
N VAL A 249 18.03 -13.50 -1.75
CA VAL A 249 16.83 -12.65 -1.86
C VAL A 249 15.96 -13.09 -3.03
N ILE A 250 14.65 -13.11 -2.81
CA ILE A 250 13.66 -13.35 -3.86
C ILE A 250 13.33 -12.00 -4.49
N PHE A 251 13.47 -11.91 -5.80
CA PHE A 251 13.11 -10.73 -6.58
C PHE A 251 11.87 -10.98 -7.42
N GLN A 252 11.01 -9.98 -7.49
CA GLN A 252 9.82 -9.89 -8.35
C GLN A 252 9.98 -8.72 -9.31
N GLY A 253 9.52 -8.85 -10.54
CA GLY A 253 9.59 -7.80 -11.58
C GLY A 253 10.38 -8.32 -12.76
N ASN A 254 10.86 -7.49 -13.65
CA ASN A 254 10.81 -6.04 -13.68
C ASN A 254 10.53 -5.56 -15.11
N VAL A 255 9.29 -5.71 -15.50
CA VAL A 255 8.84 -5.22 -16.81
C VAL A 255 8.71 -3.71 -16.74
N ASP A 256 9.25 -3.00 -17.75
CA ASP A 256 9.02 -1.57 -17.93
C ASP A 256 7.53 -1.33 -18.19
N ASN A 257 6.95 -0.44 -17.41
CA ASN A 257 5.53 -0.11 -17.44
C ASN A 257 5.25 1.29 -18.01
N GLN A 258 6.25 1.93 -18.64
CA GLN A 258 6.16 3.24 -19.27
C GLN A 258 5.78 3.14 -20.76
#